data_1462ff115a7571871676e3907bafe9bb
#
_entry.id   1462ff115a7571871676e3907bafe9bb
#
_cell.length_a   1.000
_cell.length_b   1.000
_cell.length_c   1.000
_cell.angle_alpha   90.00
_cell.angle_beta   90.00
_cell.angle_gamma   90.00
#
_symmetry.space_group_name_H-M   'P 1'
#
loop_
_entity.id
_entity.type
_entity.pdbx_description
1 polymer ?
#
loop_
_entity_poly.entity_id
_entity_poly.type
_entity_poly.pdbx_seq_one_letter_code
_entity_poly.pdbx_strand_id
1 'polypeptide(L)'
;LDGKKKVKKQMKSKFSRIISGTMTWGQWGKQLSEKEMTGLIETTYELGINTFDHADIYGGYTTEAEFGAAFAQSAVAREQVAFITKCGIQYPSDARPLKVKHYDYTPEHLRFSLSNSLQNLQTDYIDLLLLHRPSPLMDAAAIHNTLETLMKEGKIRAFGVSNFTPSQIDLLGTKPQVTWNQIECSLTHTDALTNGDLDYCQTHDIGVMAWSPLGSYFKDDNPTQQRLRPLLKELQKTYAATEDQLLLAWLMQHQATIYP
;
A
#
# COMPACT_ATOMS: atom_id res chain seq x y z
N LEU A 1 14.39 15.27 18.61
CA LEU A 1 13.44 15.77 17.60
C LEU A 1 14.03 15.71 16.17
N ASP A 2 15.29 16.07 15.98
CA ASP A 2 15.93 16.13 14.65
C ASP A 2 16.14 14.77 13.97
N GLY A 3 16.54 13.75 14.71
CA GLY A 3 16.76 12.40 14.15
C GLY A 3 15.50 11.77 13.56
N LYS A 4 14.33 12.01 14.18
CA LYS A 4 13.04 11.46 13.75
C LYS A 4 12.50 12.15 12.48
N LYS A 5 12.65 13.48 12.37
CA LYS A 5 12.31 14.22 11.16
C LYS A 5 13.18 13.77 9.99
N LYS A 6 14.46 13.47 10.25
CA LYS A 6 15.41 13.01 9.24
C LYS A 6 15.03 11.63 8.68
N VAL A 7 14.66 10.66 9.55
CA VAL A 7 14.22 9.32 9.13
C VAL A 7 12.92 9.38 8.33
N LYS A 8 11.91 10.13 8.77
CA LYS A 8 10.65 10.32 8.04
C LYS A 8 10.86 10.97 6.66
N LYS A 9 11.67 12.03 6.59
CA LYS A 9 11.98 12.69 5.32
C LYS A 9 12.73 11.75 4.38
N GLN A 10 13.62 10.94 4.92
CA GLN A 10 14.39 9.95 4.16
C GLN A 10 13.50 8.82 3.63
N MET A 11 12.46 8.38 4.36
CA MET A 11 11.52 7.37 3.88
C MET A 11 10.54 7.90 2.82
N LYS A 12 10.00 9.12 3.01
CA LYS A 12 9.16 9.75 1.98
C LYS A 12 9.96 9.99 0.69
N SER A 13 11.27 10.21 0.78
CA SER A 13 12.15 10.34 -0.40
C SER A 13 12.56 9.00 -1.03
N LYS A 14 12.35 7.88 -0.33
CA LYS A 14 12.69 6.55 -0.85
C LYS A 14 11.59 6.02 -1.79
N PHE A 15 10.33 6.33 -1.54
CA PHE A 15 9.21 5.84 -2.33
C PHE A 15 9.02 6.68 -3.59
N SER A 16 8.83 6.02 -4.72
CA SER A 16 8.41 6.67 -5.95
C SER A 16 7.03 7.32 -5.79
N ARG A 17 6.79 8.40 -6.53
CA ARG A 17 5.52 9.16 -6.45
C ARG A 17 4.30 8.35 -6.89
N ILE A 18 4.51 7.36 -7.74
CA ILE A 18 3.54 6.35 -8.14
C ILE A 18 3.99 5.02 -7.54
N ILE A 19 3.07 4.25 -7.02
CA ILE A 19 3.31 2.96 -6.38
C ILE A 19 2.70 1.85 -7.23
N SER A 20 3.48 0.82 -7.53
CA SER A 20 3.01 -0.32 -8.30
C SER A 20 2.31 -1.34 -7.39
N GLY A 21 0.97 -1.40 -7.46
CA GLY A 21 0.17 -2.37 -6.72
C GLY A 21 0.16 -3.74 -7.38
N THR A 22 0.41 -4.81 -6.61
CA THR A 22 0.56 -6.18 -7.13
C THR A 22 -0.69 -7.06 -6.95
N MET A 23 -1.78 -6.55 -6.38
CA MET A 23 -2.98 -7.32 -6.05
C MET A 23 -3.54 -8.15 -7.21
N THR A 24 -3.47 -7.60 -8.43
CA THR A 24 -4.02 -8.22 -9.63
C THR A 24 -2.98 -8.91 -10.52
N TRP A 25 -1.75 -9.08 -10.06
CA TRP A 25 -0.70 -9.73 -10.85
C TRP A 25 -0.82 -11.24 -10.82
N GLY A 26 -1.17 -11.82 -9.67
CA GLY A 26 -1.40 -13.25 -9.47
C GLY A 26 -2.85 -13.67 -9.68
N GLN A 27 -3.29 -14.64 -8.89
CA GLN A 27 -4.56 -15.37 -9.01
C GLN A 27 -5.81 -14.46 -9.03
N TRP A 28 -5.78 -13.30 -8.34
CA TRP A 28 -6.93 -12.38 -8.31
C TRP A 28 -7.03 -11.46 -9.54
N GLY A 29 -6.23 -11.71 -10.57
CA GLY A 29 -6.25 -10.85 -11.74
C GLY A 29 -5.65 -11.49 -12.98
N LYS A 30 -4.49 -11.03 -13.38
CA LYS A 30 -3.88 -11.34 -14.68
C LYS A 30 -3.20 -12.71 -14.74
N GLN A 31 -2.91 -13.33 -13.59
CA GLN A 31 -2.19 -14.60 -13.49
C GLN A 31 -0.89 -14.59 -14.33
N LEU A 32 -0.10 -13.53 -14.14
CA LEU A 32 1.15 -13.37 -14.87
C LEU A 32 2.09 -14.55 -14.59
N SER A 33 2.70 -15.07 -15.63
CA SER A 33 3.82 -16.01 -15.49
C SER A 33 5.02 -15.33 -14.82
N GLU A 34 5.94 -16.11 -14.26
CA GLU A 34 7.16 -15.60 -13.63
C GLU A 34 7.93 -14.68 -14.61
N LYS A 35 8.07 -15.09 -15.88
CA LYS A 35 8.74 -14.29 -16.90
C LYS A 35 8.05 -12.95 -17.19
N GLU A 36 6.72 -12.94 -17.30
CA GLU A 36 5.95 -11.71 -17.51
C GLU A 36 6.05 -10.79 -16.30
N MET A 37 6.01 -11.35 -15.09
CA MET A 37 6.14 -10.60 -13.85
C MET A 37 7.55 -10.01 -13.71
N THR A 38 8.61 -10.77 -14.05
CA THR A 38 9.99 -10.28 -14.09
C THR A 38 10.13 -9.09 -15.04
N GLY A 39 9.66 -9.22 -16.29
CA GLY A 39 9.70 -8.13 -17.26
C GLY A 39 8.90 -6.90 -16.82
N LEU A 40 7.76 -7.10 -16.15
CA LEU A 40 6.97 -6.01 -15.62
C LEU A 40 7.66 -5.29 -14.44
N ILE A 41 8.37 -6.01 -13.57
CA ILE A 41 9.19 -5.44 -12.50
C ILE A 41 10.30 -4.55 -13.10
N GLU A 42 11.04 -5.06 -14.07
CA GLU A 42 12.14 -4.33 -14.72
C GLU A 42 11.63 -3.08 -15.44
N THR A 43 10.58 -3.21 -16.24
CA THR A 43 9.96 -2.07 -16.93
C THR A 43 9.44 -1.03 -15.95
N THR A 44 8.79 -1.45 -14.86
CA THR A 44 8.31 -0.55 -13.82
C THR A 44 9.47 0.24 -13.19
N TYR A 45 10.57 -0.45 -12.89
CA TYR A 45 11.76 0.18 -12.33
C TYR A 45 12.44 1.15 -13.32
N GLU A 46 12.56 0.78 -14.60
CA GLU A 46 13.11 1.65 -15.67
C GLU A 46 12.30 2.94 -15.83
N LEU A 47 11.00 2.89 -15.62
CA LEU A 47 10.12 4.07 -15.61
C LEU A 47 10.24 4.94 -14.35
N GLY A 48 11.15 4.59 -13.41
CA GLY A 48 11.39 5.34 -12.18
C GLY A 48 10.40 5.00 -11.06
N ILE A 49 9.60 3.95 -11.19
CA ILE A 49 8.70 3.44 -10.16
C ILE A 49 9.43 2.33 -9.39
N ASN A 50 9.92 2.66 -8.21
CA ASN A 50 10.72 1.76 -7.39
C ASN A 50 9.96 1.16 -6.19
N THR A 51 8.67 1.42 -6.05
CA THR A 51 7.88 1.01 -4.89
C THR A 51 6.80 0.03 -5.31
N PHE A 52 6.79 -1.16 -4.67
CA PHE A 52 5.82 -2.22 -4.93
C PHE A 52 4.97 -2.45 -3.69
N ASP A 53 3.64 -2.47 -3.88
CA ASP A 53 2.65 -2.63 -2.79
C ASP A 53 2.01 -4.01 -2.85
N HIS A 54 2.25 -4.79 -1.81
CA HIS A 54 1.78 -6.14 -1.59
C HIS A 54 0.77 -6.21 -0.43
N ALA A 55 0.23 -7.38 -0.20
CA ALA A 55 -0.39 -7.80 1.05
C ALA A 55 -0.29 -9.33 1.17
N ASP A 56 -0.19 -9.83 2.40
CA ASP A 56 -0.11 -11.27 2.67
C ASP A 56 -1.27 -12.06 2.04
N ILE A 57 -2.49 -11.49 2.03
CA ILE A 57 -3.70 -12.14 1.52
C ILE A 57 -3.84 -12.14 -0.01
N TYR A 58 -3.03 -11.37 -0.75
CA TYR A 58 -3.21 -11.25 -2.20
C TYR A 58 -3.06 -12.59 -2.91
N GLY A 59 -3.93 -12.83 -3.88
CA GLY A 59 -4.01 -14.12 -4.56
C GLY A 59 -4.40 -15.29 -3.66
N GLY A 60 -5.04 -15.04 -2.49
CA GLY A 60 -5.28 -16.09 -1.51
C GLY A 60 -3.99 -16.58 -0.83
N TYR A 61 -3.04 -15.69 -0.59
CA TYR A 61 -1.70 -15.89 -0.02
C TYR A 61 -0.64 -16.44 -1.00
N THR A 62 -0.79 -16.21 -2.31
CA THR A 62 0.18 -16.70 -3.31
C THR A 62 1.02 -15.58 -3.95
N THR A 63 0.46 -14.38 -4.10
CA THR A 63 1.06 -13.32 -4.94
C THR A 63 2.41 -12.83 -4.42
N GLU A 64 2.66 -12.80 -3.11
CA GLU A 64 3.99 -12.45 -2.58
C GLU A 64 5.06 -13.45 -3.00
N ALA A 65 4.75 -14.76 -3.00
CA ALA A 65 5.71 -15.79 -3.41
C ALA A 65 5.96 -15.76 -4.93
N GLU A 66 4.91 -15.56 -5.72
CA GLU A 66 5.00 -15.38 -7.16
C GLU A 66 5.87 -14.16 -7.52
N PHE A 67 5.64 -13.03 -6.84
CA PHE A 67 6.45 -11.82 -7.01
C PHE A 67 7.89 -12.02 -6.56
N GLY A 68 8.14 -12.64 -5.40
CA GLY A 68 9.48 -12.88 -4.88
C GLY A 68 10.32 -13.75 -5.81
N ALA A 69 9.73 -14.81 -6.39
CA ALA A 69 10.38 -15.64 -7.39
C ALA A 69 10.74 -14.83 -8.64
N ALA A 70 9.81 -14.04 -9.18
CA ALA A 70 10.04 -13.19 -10.33
C ALA A 70 11.07 -12.08 -10.06
N PHE A 71 11.02 -11.45 -8.87
CA PHE A 71 11.98 -10.42 -8.49
C PHE A 71 13.41 -10.97 -8.38
N ALA A 72 13.58 -12.18 -7.86
CA ALA A 72 14.89 -12.85 -7.77
C ALA A 72 15.51 -13.14 -9.16
N GLN A 73 14.71 -13.21 -10.23
CA GLN A 73 15.17 -13.36 -11.61
C GLN A 73 15.44 -12.01 -12.32
N SER A 74 14.97 -10.89 -11.72
CA SER A 74 15.14 -9.56 -12.31
C SER A 74 16.56 -9.03 -12.10
N ALA A 75 16.96 -8.08 -12.96
CA ALA A 75 18.23 -7.36 -12.82
C ALA A 75 18.18 -6.26 -11.73
N VAL A 76 17.06 -6.09 -11.05
CA VAL A 76 16.84 -5.02 -10.08
C VAL A 76 17.31 -5.44 -8.69
N ALA A 77 18.27 -4.70 -8.09
CA ALA A 77 18.74 -5.01 -6.74
C ALA A 77 17.72 -4.62 -5.67
N ARG A 78 17.64 -5.43 -4.60
CA ARG A 78 16.67 -5.24 -3.50
C ARG A 78 16.77 -3.86 -2.84
N GLU A 79 17.96 -3.31 -2.72
CA GLU A 79 18.23 -2.01 -2.08
C GLU A 79 17.72 -0.82 -2.93
N GLN A 80 17.54 -1.03 -4.22
CA GLN A 80 17.07 -0.01 -5.17
C GLN A 80 15.54 0.16 -5.15
N VAL A 81 14.83 -0.78 -4.53
CA VAL A 81 13.37 -0.79 -4.47
C VAL A 81 12.84 -0.72 -3.04
N ALA A 82 11.59 -0.43 -2.89
CA ALA A 82 10.87 -0.46 -1.63
C ALA A 82 9.71 -1.47 -1.71
N PHE A 83 9.65 -2.38 -0.74
CA PHE A 83 8.57 -3.32 -0.58
C PHE A 83 7.65 -2.88 0.55
N ILE A 84 6.37 -2.68 0.22
CA ILE A 84 5.29 -2.48 1.17
C ILE A 84 4.51 -3.77 1.23
N THR A 85 4.17 -4.24 2.42
CA THR A 85 3.19 -5.32 2.58
C THR A 85 2.24 -5.05 3.73
N LYS A 86 1.19 -5.86 3.83
CA LYS A 86 0.11 -5.65 4.79
C LYS A 86 -0.22 -6.97 5.47
N CYS A 87 -0.65 -6.90 6.73
CA CYS A 87 -1.07 -8.06 7.51
C CYS A 87 -2.33 -7.76 8.34
N GLY A 88 -2.89 -8.81 8.95
CA GLY A 88 -3.98 -8.71 9.92
C GLY A 88 -5.34 -9.13 9.41
N ILE A 89 -5.57 -9.20 8.11
CA ILE A 89 -6.78 -9.83 7.57
C ILE A 89 -6.55 -11.34 7.52
N GLN A 90 -7.47 -12.09 8.13
CA GLN A 90 -7.56 -13.54 7.99
C GLN A 90 -8.58 -13.84 6.90
N TYR A 91 -8.09 -14.23 5.73
CA TYR A 91 -8.91 -14.49 4.55
C TYR A 91 -9.05 -16.00 4.29
N PRO A 92 -10.28 -16.55 4.22
CA PRO A 92 -10.51 -17.93 3.85
C PRO A 92 -10.01 -18.23 2.43
N SER A 93 -9.13 -19.20 2.29
CA SER A 93 -8.59 -19.66 1.00
C SER A 93 -8.15 -21.13 1.11
N ASP A 94 -7.75 -21.73 0.00
CA ASP A 94 -7.19 -23.09 -0.01
C ASP A 94 -5.90 -23.18 0.83
N ALA A 95 -5.09 -22.13 0.82
CA ALA A 95 -3.87 -22.04 1.63
C ALA A 95 -4.17 -21.85 3.13
N ARG A 96 -5.32 -21.28 3.47
CA ARG A 96 -5.80 -21.06 4.84
C ARG A 96 -7.30 -21.40 4.94
N PRO A 97 -7.68 -22.62 5.30
CA PRO A 97 -9.07 -23.09 5.31
C PRO A 97 -9.83 -22.56 6.54
N LEU A 98 -9.93 -21.25 6.65
CA LEU A 98 -10.67 -20.57 7.72
C LEU A 98 -12.17 -20.62 7.44
N LYS A 99 -12.98 -20.64 8.50
CA LYS A 99 -14.45 -20.67 8.36
C LYS A 99 -15.04 -19.29 8.03
N VAL A 100 -14.40 -18.23 8.54
CA VAL A 100 -14.88 -16.84 8.37
C VAL A 100 -13.71 -15.91 8.16
N LYS A 101 -13.92 -14.83 7.39
CA LYS A 101 -13.00 -13.71 7.32
C LYS A 101 -13.05 -12.92 8.62
N HIS A 102 -11.90 -12.66 9.22
CA HIS A 102 -11.77 -11.88 10.45
C HIS A 102 -10.45 -11.10 10.48
N TYR A 103 -10.22 -10.36 11.56
CA TYR A 103 -8.98 -9.63 11.78
C TYR A 103 -8.23 -10.21 12.97
N ASP A 104 -6.91 -10.37 12.83
CA ASP A 104 -6.05 -10.85 13.90
C ASP A 104 -4.77 -9.99 13.97
N TYR A 105 -4.62 -9.29 15.09
CA TYR A 105 -3.46 -8.45 15.41
C TYR A 105 -2.75 -8.91 16.68
N THR A 106 -2.91 -10.19 17.04
CA THR A 106 -2.10 -10.77 18.12
C THR A 106 -0.61 -10.71 17.78
N PRO A 107 0.26 -10.60 18.78
CA PRO A 107 1.72 -10.65 18.57
C PRO A 107 2.17 -11.86 17.77
N GLU A 108 1.57 -13.01 18.03
CA GLU A 108 1.82 -14.28 17.35
C GLU A 108 1.49 -14.18 15.86
N HIS A 109 0.30 -13.64 15.53
CA HIS A 109 -0.11 -13.52 14.13
C HIS A 109 0.70 -12.47 13.38
N LEU A 110 1.00 -11.31 14.00
CA LEU A 110 1.84 -10.28 13.37
C LEU A 110 3.24 -10.83 13.02
N ARG A 111 3.86 -11.59 13.91
CA ARG A 111 5.17 -12.24 13.66
C ARG A 111 5.07 -13.32 12.59
N PHE A 112 4.04 -14.14 12.65
CA PHE A 112 3.79 -15.20 11.68
C PHE A 112 3.58 -14.63 10.27
N SER A 113 2.70 -13.66 10.11
CA SER A 113 2.43 -13.03 8.82
C SER A 113 3.68 -12.36 8.24
N LEU A 114 4.41 -11.57 9.05
CA LEU A 114 5.65 -10.93 8.60
C LEU A 114 6.71 -11.96 8.20
N SER A 115 6.87 -13.04 8.97
CA SER A 115 7.86 -14.10 8.63
C SER A 115 7.54 -14.75 7.29
N ASN A 116 6.25 -15.02 7.01
CA ASN A 116 5.82 -15.54 5.73
C ASN A 116 6.05 -14.54 4.60
N SER A 117 5.73 -13.27 4.79
CA SER A 117 5.97 -12.22 3.79
C SER A 117 7.46 -12.08 3.46
N LEU A 118 8.35 -12.11 4.48
CA LEU A 118 9.80 -12.07 4.27
C LEU A 118 10.29 -13.28 3.46
N GLN A 119 9.80 -14.48 3.78
CA GLN A 119 10.12 -15.69 3.04
C GLN A 119 9.61 -15.66 1.61
N ASN A 120 8.34 -15.29 1.41
CA ASN A 120 7.68 -15.23 0.12
C ASN A 120 8.32 -14.18 -0.80
N LEU A 121 8.60 -13.00 -0.29
CA LEU A 121 9.24 -11.90 -1.03
C LEU A 121 10.77 -12.08 -1.16
N GLN A 122 11.33 -13.16 -0.58
CA GLN A 122 12.77 -13.48 -0.60
C GLN A 122 13.64 -12.30 -0.16
N THR A 123 13.31 -11.71 1.00
CA THR A 123 13.99 -10.53 1.53
C THR A 123 14.15 -10.60 3.05
N ASP A 124 15.19 -9.97 3.59
CA ASP A 124 15.44 -9.92 5.04
C ASP A 124 14.65 -8.83 5.75
N TYR A 125 14.10 -7.88 5.01
CA TYR A 125 13.35 -6.75 5.57
C TYR A 125 12.24 -6.25 4.66
N ILE A 126 11.20 -5.67 5.27
CA ILE A 126 10.13 -4.91 4.61
C ILE A 126 10.36 -3.41 4.86
N ASP A 127 10.22 -2.59 3.83
CA ASP A 127 10.38 -1.13 3.96
C ASP A 127 9.22 -0.50 4.73
N LEU A 128 7.99 -0.96 4.49
CA LEU A 128 6.80 -0.49 5.19
C LEU A 128 5.81 -1.65 5.41
N LEU A 129 5.54 -1.97 6.67
CA LEU A 129 4.47 -2.90 7.05
C LEU A 129 3.20 -2.12 7.40
N LEU A 130 2.07 -2.47 6.79
CA LEU A 130 0.77 -1.87 7.09
C LEU A 130 -0.13 -2.83 7.88
N LEU A 131 -0.83 -2.30 8.88
CA LEU A 131 -2.01 -2.96 9.43
C LEU A 131 -3.15 -2.79 8.41
N HIS A 132 -3.60 -3.91 7.80
CA HIS A 132 -4.40 -3.87 6.57
C HIS A 132 -5.78 -3.23 6.72
N ARG A 133 -6.43 -3.43 7.89
CA ARG A 133 -7.75 -2.85 8.24
C ARG A 133 -7.84 -2.65 9.75
N PRO A 134 -8.53 -1.64 10.25
CA PRO A 134 -8.76 -1.54 11.70
C PRO A 134 -9.62 -2.71 12.19
N SER A 135 -9.32 -3.20 13.39
CA SER A 135 -10.16 -4.17 14.09
C SER A 135 -10.76 -3.51 15.35
N PRO A 136 -12.04 -3.69 15.60
CA PRO A 136 -12.64 -3.20 16.85
C PRO A 136 -12.10 -3.91 18.11
N LEU A 137 -11.43 -5.06 17.92
CA LEU A 137 -10.87 -5.89 19.00
C LEU A 137 -9.35 -5.76 19.11
N MET A 138 -8.72 -4.78 18.45
CA MET A 138 -7.27 -4.63 18.51
C MET A 138 -6.80 -4.17 19.88
N ASP A 139 -5.79 -4.86 20.42
CA ASP A 139 -5.00 -4.42 21.57
C ASP A 139 -3.88 -3.51 21.11
N ALA A 140 -4.07 -2.20 21.22
CA ALA A 140 -3.10 -1.22 20.75
C ALA A 140 -1.73 -1.35 21.43
N ALA A 141 -1.66 -1.72 22.70
CA ALA A 141 -0.41 -1.88 23.44
C ALA A 141 0.35 -3.12 22.95
N ALA A 142 -0.32 -4.25 22.74
CA ALA A 142 0.29 -5.47 22.22
C ALA A 142 0.80 -5.28 20.79
N ILE A 143 0.02 -4.64 19.91
CA ILE A 143 0.42 -4.27 18.54
C ILE A 143 1.66 -3.39 18.58
N HIS A 144 1.62 -2.33 19.38
CA HIS A 144 2.71 -1.37 19.50
C HIS A 144 4.04 -2.04 19.91
N ASN A 145 4.02 -2.83 20.99
CA ASN A 145 5.20 -3.52 21.50
C ASN A 145 5.76 -4.50 20.47
N THR A 146 4.90 -5.18 19.74
CA THR A 146 5.31 -6.11 18.69
C THR A 146 5.98 -5.38 17.53
N LEU A 147 5.38 -4.31 17.02
CA LEU A 147 5.94 -3.53 15.92
C LEU A 147 7.27 -2.85 16.31
N GLU A 148 7.36 -2.32 17.53
CA GLU A 148 8.64 -1.78 18.04
C GLU A 148 9.74 -2.82 18.06
N THR A 149 9.42 -4.04 18.48
CA THR A 149 10.39 -5.16 18.50
C THR A 149 10.82 -5.53 17.09
N LEU A 150 9.89 -5.67 16.15
CA LEU A 150 10.18 -5.99 14.75
C LEU A 150 11.04 -4.90 14.06
N MET A 151 10.85 -3.64 14.44
CA MET A 151 11.71 -2.54 13.99
C MET A 151 13.13 -2.64 14.59
N LYS A 152 13.25 -2.96 15.87
CA LYS A 152 14.56 -3.18 16.53
C LYS A 152 15.32 -4.37 15.97
N GLU A 153 14.60 -5.43 15.58
CA GLU A 153 15.15 -6.61 14.90
C GLU A 153 15.55 -6.31 13.43
N GLY A 154 15.20 -5.12 12.91
CA GLY A 154 15.49 -4.72 11.54
C GLY A 154 14.59 -5.41 10.48
N LYS A 155 13.56 -6.14 10.91
CA LYS A 155 12.63 -6.87 10.03
C LYS A 155 11.68 -5.94 9.27
N ILE A 156 11.35 -4.78 9.84
CA ILE A 156 10.62 -3.71 9.20
C ILE A 156 11.36 -2.39 9.38
N ARG A 157 11.35 -1.53 8.38
CA ARG A 157 11.97 -0.19 8.45
C ARG A 157 11.04 0.85 9.04
N ALA A 158 9.74 0.69 8.75
CA ALA A 158 8.67 1.51 9.29
C ALA A 158 7.37 0.72 9.34
N PHE A 159 6.37 1.28 10.04
CA PHE A 159 5.02 0.77 9.94
C PHE A 159 4.02 1.89 9.68
N GLY A 160 2.87 1.50 9.15
CA GLY A 160 1.72 2.33 8.90
C GLY A 160 0.43 1.53 9.03
N VAL A 161 -0.63 2.12 8.56
CA VAL A 161 -1.98 1.55 8.63
C VAL A 161 -2.68 1.67 7.28
N SER A 162 -3.79 0.96 7.11
CA SER A 162 -4.66 1.11 5.95
C SER A 162 -6.12 1.21 6.41
N ASN A 163 -6.81 2.25 5.93
CA ASN A 163 -8.20 2.57 6.24
C ASN A 163 -8.49 2.85 7.73
N PHE A 164 -7.51 3.36 8.45
CA PHE A 164 -7.69 3.78 9.83
C PHE A 164 -8.19 5.22 9.88
N THR A 165 -9.17 5.47 10.73
CA THR A 165 -9.62 6.83 11.06
C THR A 165 -8.61 7.54 11.96
N PRO A 166 -8.66 8.88 12.08
CA PRO A 166 -7.83 9.65 13.01
C PRO A 166 -7.81 9.08 14.42
N SER A 167 -8.95 8.77 14.99
CA SER A 167 -9.07 8.23 16.37
C SER A 167 -8.45 6.84 16.51
N GLN A 168 -8.49 6.00 15.46
CA GLN A 168 -7.86 4.69 15.47
C GLN A 168 -6.33 4.79 15.34
N ILE A 169 -5.82 5.80 14.64
CA ILE A 169 -4.39 6.10 14.59
C ILE A 169 -3.92 6.59 15.97
N ASP A 170 -4.67 7.50 16.60
CA ASP A 170 -4.36 7.98 17.95
C ASP A 170 -4.35 6.86 18.99
N LEU A 171 -5.27 5.89 18.87
CA LEU A 171 -5.32 4.72 19.73
C LEU A 171 -4.03 3.89 19.68
N LEU A 172 -3.38 3.78 18.50
CA LEU A 172 -2.09 3.08 18.36
C LEU A 172 -0.93 3.84 19.04
N GLY A 173 -1.11 5.11 19.37
CA GLY A 173 -0.11 5.90 20.09
C GLY A 173 1.00 6.46 19.20
N THR A 174 2.00 7.07 19.85
CA THR A 174 3.01 7.88 19.16
C THR A 174 4.40 7.23 19.04
N LYS A 175 4.58 6.04 19.61
CA LYS A 175 5.89 5.35 19.59
C LYS A 175 5.74 3.82 19.56
N PRO A 176 6.18 3.15 18.46
CA PRO A 176 6.63 3.72 17.19
C PRO A 176 5.50 4.51 16.51
N GLN A 177 5.83 5.51 15.73
CA GLN A 177 4.84 6.36 15.10
C GLN A 177 4.31 5.73 13.82
N VAL A 178 2.99 5.77 13.62
CA VAL A 178 2.38 5.52 12.30
C VAL A 178 2.96 6.51 11.29
N THR A 179 3.54 6.00 10.20
CA THR A 179 4.21 6.83 9.20
C THR A 179 3.39 7.02 7.93
N TRP A 180 2.47 6.10 7.64
CA TRP A 180 1.63 6.09 6.45
C TRP A 180 0.22 5.62 6.77
N ASN A 181 -0.78 6.18 6.09
CA ASN A 181 -2.13 5.63 6.01
C ASN A 181 -2.49 5.40 4.54
N GLN A 182 -2.81 4.16 4.18
CA GLN A 182 -3.26 3.81 2.85
C GLN A 182 -4.79 3.78 2.84
N ILE A 183 -5.42 4.68 2.09
CA ILE A 183 -6.87 4.92 2.09
C ILE A 183 -7.45 4.87 0.69
N GLU A 184 -8.76 4.62 0.55
CA GLU A 184 -9.44 4.78 -0.72
C GLU A 184 -9.53 6.27 -1.07
N CYS A 185 -8.98 6.65 -2.21
CA CYS A 185 -9.10 8.02 -2.69
C CYS A 185 -8.95 8.07 -4.22
N SER A 186 -9.94 8.62 -4.87
CA SER A 186 -9.97 8.81 -6.33
C SER A 186 -10.94 9.93 -6.68
N LEU A 187 -10.96 10.35 -7.94
CA LEU A 187 -11.95 11.32 -8.42
C LEU A 187 -13.40 10.82 -8.31
N THR A 188 -13.62 9.51 -8.27
CA THR A 188 -14.93 8.86 -8.11
C THR A 188 -15.22 8.36 -6.70
N HIS A 189 -14.26 8.50 -5.77
CA HIS A 189 -14.41 8.19 -4.34
C HIS A 189 -13.65 9.24 -3.53
N THR A 190 -14.37 10.28 -3.11
CA THR A 190 -13.79 11.52 -2.56
C THR A 190 -13.97 11.68 -1.05
N ASP A 191 -14.47 10.67 -0.34
CA ASP A 191 -14.79 10.76 1.09
C ASP A 191 -13.61 11.25 1.92
N ALA A 192 -12.40 10.75 1.65
CA ALA A 192 -11.18 11.15 2.34
C ALA A 192 -10.85 12.65 2.24
N LEU A 193 -11.35 13.33 1.20
CA LEU A 193 -11.16 14.77 1.01
C LEU A 193 -12.00 15.62 1.99
N THR A 194 -13.05 15.06 2.57
CA THR A 194 -14.05 15.81 3.35
C THR A 194 -14.31 15.26 4.75
N ASN A 195 -13.85 14.03 5.05
CA ASN A 195 -14.11 13.36 6.34
C ASN A 195 -13.04 13.63 7.41
N GLY A 196 -11.99 14.40 7.07
CA GLY A 196 -10.91 14.75 7.98
C GLY A 196 -9.69 13.80 7.95
N ASP A 197 -9.72 12.71 7.19
CA ASP A 197 -8.60 11.75 7.12
C ASP A 197 -7.34 12.40 6.54
N LEU A 198 -7.48 13.14 5.42
CA LEU A 198 -6.34 13.84 4.81
C LEU A 198 -5.83 15.00 5.68
N ASP A 199 -6.72 15.75 6.31
CA ASP A 199 -6.36 16.86 7.20
C ASP A 199 -5.55 16.35 8.41
N TYR A 200 -6.00 15.24 8.99
CA TYR A 200 -5.30 14.58 10.08
C TYR A 200 -3.91 14.09 9.65
N CYS A 201 -3.82 13.39 8.52
CA CYS A 201 -2.55 12.89 8.00
C CYS A 201 -1.57 14.05 7.73
N GLN A 202 -2.04 15.14 7.14
CA GLN A 202 -1.23 16.32 6.87
C GLN A 202 -0.75 16.99 8.17
N THR A 203 -1.63 17.16 9.16
CA THR A 203 -1.31 17.78 10.46
C THR A 203 -0.26 16.97 11.24
N HIS A 204 -0.31 15.64 11.14
CA HIS A 204 0.58 14.74 11.88
C HIS A 204 1.78 14.24 11.05
N ASP A 205 1.98 14.80 9.84
CA ASP A 205 3.05 14.40 8.91
C ASP A 205 3.02 12.90 8.55
N ILE A 206 1.81 12.32 8.48
CA ILE A 206 1.58 10.96 8.01
C ILE A 206 1.48 10.98 6.49
N GLY A 207 2.23 10.11 5.82
CA GLY A 207 2.14 9.95 4.36
C GLY A 207 0.81 9.31 3.96
N VAL A 208 0.28 9.67 2.82
CA VAL A 208 -0.98 9.13 2.30
C VAL A 208 -0.72 8.35 1.02
N MET A 209 -1.20 7.11 0.98
CA MET A 209 -1.25 6.29 -0.24
C MET A 209 -2.71 6.10 -0.63
N ALA A 210 -3.00 6.21 -1.92
CA ALA A 210 -4.34 5.99 -2.43
C ALA A 210 -4.46 4.60 -3.05
N TRP A 211 -5.26 3.70 -2.46
CA TRP A 211 -5.65 2.49 -3.16
C TRP A 211 -6.85 2.76 -4.07
N SER A 212 -6.98 1.99 -5.15
CA SER A 212 -7.92 2.26 -6.26
C SER A 212 -7.89 3.71 -6.77
N PRO A 213 -6.71 4.28 -7.09
CA PRO A 213 -6.59 5.70 -7.42
C PRO A 213 -7.32 6.10 -8.70
N LEU A 214 -7.63 5.16 -9.59
CA LEU A 214 -8.47 5.37 -10.77
C LEU A 214 -9.96 5.20 -10.47
N GLY A 215 -10.30 4.77 -9.25
CA GLY A 215 -11.67 4.56 -8.80
C GLY A 215 -12.43 3.56 -9.65
N SER A 216 -13.68 3.88 -9.93
CA SER A 216 -14.56 3.09 -10.80
C SER A 216 -14.60 3.62 -12.24
N TYR A 217 -13.77 4.60 -12.61
CA TYR A 217 -13.86 5.29 -13.89
C TYR A 217 -13.87 4.36 -15.11
N PHE A 218 -12.99 3.34 -15.10
CA PHE A 218 -12.88 2.36 -16.19
C PHE A 218 -13.77 1.12 -16.02
N LYS A 219 -14.45 0.98 -14.87
CA LYS A 219 -15.21 -0.22 -14.52
C LYS A 219 -16.70 -0.05 -14.70
N ASP A 220 -17.21 1.15 -14.43
CA ASP A 220 -18.64 1.46 -14.38
C ASP A 220 -19.04 2.41 -15.51
N ASP A 221 -20.35 2.45 -15.78
CA ASP A 221 -20.97 3.42 -16.67
C ASP A 221 -22.19 4.08 -16.00
N ASN A 222 -21.95 4.67 -14.85
CA ASN A 222 -22.97 5.38 -14.09
C ASN A 222 -22.98 6.90 -14.42
N PRO A 223 -23.95 7.68 -13.92
CA PRO A 223 -24.06 9.11 -14.23
C PRO A 223 -22.81 9.94 -13.89
N THR A 224 -22.00 9.50 -12.94
CA THR A 224 -20.75 10.20 -12.58
C THR A 224 -19.73 10.04 -13.70
N GLN A 225 -19.49 8.81 -14.17
CA GLN A 225 -18.57 8.55 -15.27
C GLN A 225 -19.03 9.21 -16.57
N GLN A 226 -20.34 9.18 -16.84
CA GLN A 226 -20.92 9.85 -18.03
C GLN A 226 -20.67 11.36 -18.03
N ARG A 227 -20.66 12.02 -16.87
CA ARG A 227 -20.30 13.44 -16.75
C ARG A 227 -18.79 13.68 -16.85
N LEU A 228 -17.97 12.77 -16.34
CA LEU A 228 -16.51 12.93 -16.34
C LEU A 228 -15.88 12.70 -17.72
N ARG A 229 -16.39 11.74 -18.50
CA ARG A 229 -15.80 11.38 -19.80
C ARG A 229 -15.64 12.55 -20.78
N PRO A 230 -16.65 13.42 -21.03
CA PRO A 230 -16.47 14.56 -21.93
C PRO A 230 -15.38 15.51 -21.44
N LEU A 231 -15.34 15.79 -20.14
CA LEU A 231 -14.34 16.66 -19.52
C LEU A 231 -12.92 16.10 -19.66
N LEU A 232 -12.73 14.81 -19.36
CA LEU A 232 -11.42 14.18 -19.50
C LEU A 232 -10.97 14.12 -20.96
N LYS A 233 -11.86 13.90 -21.92
CA LYS A 233 -11.55 13.97 -23.37
C LYS A 233 -11.09 15.36 -23.82
N GLU A 234 -11.62 16.42 -23.24
CA GLU A 234 -11.16 17.78 -23.49
C GLU A 234 -9.76 18.01 -22.89
N LEU A 235 -9.56 17.58 -21.62
CA LEU A 235 -8.28 17.71 -20.94
C LEU A 235 -7.17 16.87 -21.62
N GLN A 236 -7.50 15.70 -22.18
CA GLN A 236 -6.56 14.91 -22.97
C GLN A 236 -5.96 15.71 -24.14
N LYS A 237 -6.79 16.49 -24.83
CA LYS A 237 -6.32 17.34 -25.93
C LYS A 237 -5.43 18.47 -25.44
N THR A 238 -5.79 19.05 -24.30
CA THR A 238 -5.04 20.18 -23.71
C THR A 238 -3.68 19.78 -23.20
N TYR A 239 -3.59 18.61 -22.54
CA TYR A 239 -2.36 18.16 -21.87
C TYR A 239 -1.61 17.06 -22.62
N ALA A 240 -2.11 16.60 -23.77
CA ALA A 240 -1.54 15.45 -24.52
C ALA A 240 -1.32 14.22 -23.60
N ALA A 241 -2.29 13.94 -22.70
CA ALA A 241 -2.22 12.90 -21.69
C ALA A 241 -3.39 11.92 -21.81
N THR A 242 -3.23 10.69 -21.33
CA THR A 242 -4.29 9.70 -21.25
C THR A 242 -5.23 9.95 -20.06
N GLU A 243 -6.41 9.34 -20.05
CA GLU A 243 -7.41 9.54 -18.97
C GLU A 243 -6.88 9.08 -17.60
N ASP A 244 -6.18 7.94 -17.56
CA ASP A 244 -5.53 7.43 -16.36
C ASP A 244 -4.44 8.37 -15.82
N GLN A 245 -3.61 8.93 -16.71
CA GLN A 245 -2.60 9.94 -16.35
C GLN A 245 -3.24 11.19 -15.74
N LEU A 246 -4.36 11.67 -16.30
CA LEU A 246 -5.09 12.82 -15.77
C LEU A 246 -5.69 12.53 -14.39
N LEU A 247 -6.28 11.34 -14.21
CA LEU A 247 -6.84 10.92 -12.92
C LEU A 247 -5.77 10.81 -11.83
N LEU A 248 -4.62 10.21 -12.14
CA LEU A 248 -3.49 10.14 -11.20
C LEU A 248 -2.90 11.50 -10.91
N ALA A 249 -2.72 12.37 -11.93
CA ALA A 249 -2.22 13.72 -11.77
C ALA A 249 -3.12 14.57 -10.86
N TRP A 250 -4.46 14.38 -10.96
CA TRP A 250 -5.40 15.06 -10.07
C TRP A 250 -5.16 14.72 -8.60
N LEU A 251 -4.97 13.45 -8.25
CA LEU A 251 -4.63 13.03 -6.88
C LEU A 251 -3.29 13.61 -6.42
N MET A 252 -2.30 13.59 -7.30
CA MET A 252 -0.93 14.00 -6.96
C MET A 252 -0.78 15.49 -6.69
N GLN A 253 -1.76 16.32 -7.09
CA GLN A 253 -1.77 17.77 -6.82
C GLN A 253 -2.25 18.12 -5.40
N HIS A 254 -2.85 17.18 -4.67
CA HIS A 254 -3.38 17.46 -3.34
C HIS A 254 -2.27 17.80 -2.34
N GLN A 255 -2.52 18.79 -1.45
CA GLN A 255 -1.54 19.29 -0.48
C GLN A 255 -1.07 18.21 0.52
N ALA A 256 -1.88 17.21 0.83
CA ALA A 256 -1.50 16.07 1.65
C ALA A 256 -0.44 15.16 0.99
N THR A 257 -0.02 15.48 -0.25
CA THR A 257 0.99 14.70 -1.00
C THR A 257 0.56 13.23 -1.13
N ILE A 258 -0.54 12.98 -1.84
CA ILE A 258 -1.07 11.64 -2.05
C ILE A 258 -0.18 10.86 -3.04
N TYR A 259 0.11 9.60 -2.73
CA TYR A 259 0.84 8.65 -3.55
C TYR A 259 -0.16 7.63 -4.12
N PRO A 260 -0.53 7.74 -5.40
CA PRO A 260 -1.38 6.75 -6.05
C PRO A 260 -0.65 5.45 -6.34
#